data_b99f2ec82efefae7c67da8bfb48e96e9
#
_entry.id   b99f2ec82efefae7c67da8bfb48e96e9
#
_cell.length_a   1.000
_cell.length_b   1.000
_cell.length_c   1.000
_cell.angle_alpha   90.00
_cell.angle_beta   90.00
_cell.angle_gamma   90.00
#
_symmetry.space_group_name_H-M   'P 1'
#
loop_
_entity.id
_entity.type
_entity.pdbx_description
1 polymer ?
#
loop_
_entity_poly.entity_id
_entity_poly.type
_entity_poly.pdbx_seq_one_letter_code
_entity_poly.pdbx_strand_id
1 'polypeptide(L)'
;MTKRACDGCKIRKIRCGGGHPCKACTNARLKCTYIRVQQTRGPQRLRSTTKFLIDQAQKGDSESPCQSIGELGSGAATCSVEHPTHNQRYGTFAYDLFSSTCHSNHACLPRSRIPMNILAPPLYIYHVRMYPVWPIVDVEHLVFALQQDIEEKEVELYAMATAVAAATVAQLRLGSGSLSDGPTTADTFAAHCLHARSQFKSKVNMNAVCTSFFLHVYYENQQSGGCESLLYLREAISLAQMMNLHRESSYGALTLDEQQIRRRVLWLLFVTER
;
A
#
# COMPACT_ATOMS: atom_id res chain seq x y z
N MET A 1 -15.27 -32.95 16.17
CA MET A 1 -14.03 -32.82 16.98
C MET A 1 -12.81 -33.08 16.09
N THR A 2 -12.02 -32.07 15.83
CA THR A 2 -10.77 -32.20 15.06
C THR A 2 -9.74 -32.97 15.90
N LYS A 3 -9.34 -34.16 15.43
CA LYS A 3 -8.37 -35.01 16.12
C LYS A 3 -7.00 -34.31 16.13
N ARG A 4 -6.56 -33.87 17.31
CA ARG A 4 -5.26 -33.24 17.51
C ARG A 4 -4.14 -34.25 17.31
N ALA A 5 -3.15 -33.97 16.46
CA ALA A 5 -1.98 -34.81 16.32
C ALA A 5 -1.05 -34.69 17.55
N CYS A 6 -0.47 -35.78 18.01
CA CYS A 6 0.52 -35.78 19.10
C CYS A 6 1.82 -35.09 18.68
N ASP A 7 2.62 -34.64 19.65
CA ASP A 7 3.84 -33.85 19.42
C ASP A 7 4.86 -34.61 18.56
N GLY A 8 5.03 -35.90 18.78
CA GLY A 8 5.93 -36.74 18.00
C GLY A 8 5.54 -36.87 16.52
N CYS A 9 4.24 -37.04 16.22
CA CYS A 9 3.75 -37.10 14.84
C CYS A 9 3.82 -35.71 14.16
N LYS A 10 3.55 -34.62 14.91
CA LYS A 10 3.62 -33.25 14.42
C LYS A 10 5.06 -32.87 14.03
N ILE A 11 6.05 -33.19 14.86
CA ILE A 11 7.47 -32.93 14.57
C ILE A 11 7.93 -33.74 13.34
N ARG A 12 7.50 -34.99 13.25
CA ARG A 12 7.86 -35.90 12.13
C ARG A 12 7.05 -35.65 10.86
N LYS A 13 6.09 -34.69 10.90
CA LYS A 13 5.20 -34.34 9.77
C LYS A 13 4.44 -35.54 9.18
N ILE A 14 4.04 -36.50 10.01
CA ILE A 14 3.29 -37.70 9.61
C ILE A 14 1.86 -37.68 10.15
N ARG A 15 0.96 -38.43 9.49
CA ARG A 15 -0.43 -38.56 9.93
C ARG A 15 -0.50 -39.28 11.28
N CYS A 16 -1.14 -38.61 12.26
CA CYS A 16 -1.38 -39.20 13.57
C CYS A 16 -2.69 -40.00 13.54
N GLY A 17 -2.67 -41.27 13.89
CA GLY A 17 -3.85 -42.14 13.92
C GLY A 17 -4.81 -41.86 15.10
N GLY A 18 -4.46 -40.95 16.01
CA GLY A 18 -5.19 -40.73 17.26
C GLY A 18 -4.93 -41.83 18.31
N GLY A 19 -5.48 -41.63 19.52
CA GLY A 19 -5.21 -42.48 20.67
C GLY A 19 -3.96 -42.08 21.45
N HIS A 20 -3.84 -42.60 22.66
CA HIS A 20 -2.71 -42.28 23.55
C HIS A 20 -2.22 -43.60 24.21
N PRO A 21 -1.07 -44.15 23.77
CA PRO A 21 -0.18 -43.74 22.69
C PRO A 21 -0.73 -44.04 21.28
N CYS A 22 -0.38 -43.19 20.26
CA CYS A 22 -0.77 -43.42 18.87
C CYS A 22 0.14 -44.49 18.24
N LYS A 23 -0.42 -45.30 17.30
CA LYS A 23 0.33 -46.40 16.64
C LYS A 23 1.67 -45.96 16.04
N ALA A 24 1.74 -44.74 15.46
CA ALA A 24 2.99 -44.25 14.88
C ALA A 24 4.09 -43.95 15.91
N CYS A 25 3.74 -43.53 17.11
CA CYS A 25 4.70 -43.37 18.22
C CYS A 25 5.07 -44.68 18.82
N THR A 26 4.13 -45.62 19.01
CA THR A 26 4.40 -46.96 19.52
C THR A 26 5.38 -47.71 18.61
N ASN A 27 5.14 -47.72 17.30
CA ASN A 27 6.02 -48.39 16.33
C ASN A 27 7.42 -47.75 16.29
N ALA A 28 7.53 -46.45 16.57
CA ALA A 28 8.81 -45.73 16.61
C ALA A 28 9.46 -45.75 18.01
N ARG A 29 8.87 -46.42 18.99
CA ARG A 29 9.34 -46.50 20.41
C ARG A 29 9.52 -45.07 21.01
N LEU A 30 8.65 -44.09 20.64
CA LEU A 30 8.70 -42.72 21.13
C LEU A 30 7.59 -42.48 22.16
N LYS A 31 7.86 -41.61 23.13
CA LYS A 31 6.82 -41.13 24.05
C LYS A 31 5.78 -40.29 23.26
N CYS A 32 4.52 -40.68 23.37
CA CYS A 32 3.42 -39.97 22.74
C CYS A 32 2.91 -38.90 23.69
N THR A 33 3.18 -37.62 23.39
CA THR A 33 2.84 -36.48 24.25
C THR A 33 1.98 -35.43 23.48
N TYR A 34 1.24 -34.64 24.24
CA TYR A 34 0.38 -33.51 23.75
C TYR A 34 0.68 -32.24 24.53
N ILE A 35 1.94 -32.00 24.87
CA ILE A 35 2.39 -30.88 25.73
C ILE A 35 2.50 -29.59 24.92
N ARG A 36 2.83 -29.65 23.62
CA ARG A 36 3.04 -28.49 22.79
C ARG A 36 1.75 -27.69 22.64
N VAL A 37 1.82 -26.40 22.98
CA VAL A 37 0.73 -25.45 22.73
C VAL A 37 0.53 -25.32 21.20
N GLN A 38 -0.71 -25.48 20.76
CA GLN A 38 -1.03 -25.24 19.34
C GLN A 38 -0.95 -23.74 19.07
N GLN A 39 -0.03 -23.37 18.18
CA GLN A 39 -0.11 -22.06 17.56
C GLN A 39 -1.32 -22.03 16.62
N THR A 40 -2.22 -21.09 16.82
CA THR A 40 -3.33 -20.85 15.92
C THR A 40 -2.78 -20.50 14.54
N ARG A 41 -3.31 -21.16 13.49
CA ARG A 41 -2.98 -20.82 12.11
C ARG A 41 -3.65 -19.50 11.77
N GLY A 42 -2.86 -18.54 11.34
CA GLY A 42 -3.34 -17.22 10.93
C GLY A 42 -2.66 -16.09 11.70
N PRO A 43 -2.79 -14.87 11.25
CA PRO A 43 -2.25 -13.70 11.95
C PRO A 43 -2.90 -13.60 13.33
N GLN A 44 -2.09 -13.42 14.37
CA GLN A 44 -2.54 -13.31 15.76
C GLN A 44 -3.36 -12.03 16.02
N ARG A 45 -3.32 -11.07 15.12
CA ARG A 45 -4.14 -9.85 15.14
C ARG A 45 -5.02 -9.79 13.91
N LEU A 46 -6.29 -9.51 14.11
CA LEU A 46 -7.19 -9.09 13.05
C LEU A 46 -6.61 -7.85 12.37
N ARG A 47 -6.54 -7.85 11.04
CA ARG A 47 -6.19 -6.63 10.29
C ARG A 47 -7.18 -5.54 10.67
N SER A 48 -6.71 -4.30 10.80
CA SER A 48 -7.53 -3.14 11.19
C SER A 48 -8.77 -2.96 10.30
N THR A 49 -8.65 -3.23 9.00
CA THR A 49 -9.78 -3.25 8.06
C THR A 49 -10.81 -4.31 8.38
N THR A 50 -10.40 -5.53 8.74
CA THR A 50 -11.32 -6.61 9.14
C THR A 50 -12.01 -6.28 10.46
N LYS A 51 -11.28 -5.68 11.41
CA LYS A 51 -11.85 -5.21 12.68
C LYS A 51 -12.89 -4.12 12.43
N PHE A 52 -12.58 -3.12 11.60
CA PHE A 52 -13.51 -2.05 11.23
C PHE A 52 -14.79 -2.56 10.58
N LEU A 53 -14.70 -3.51 9.64
CA LEU A 53 -15.86 -4.12 8.99
C LEU A 53 -16.71 -4.92 9.97
N ILE A 54 -16.11 -5.62 10.93
CA ILE A 54 -16.83 -6.34 11.98
C ILE A 54 -17.53 -5.34 12.91
N ASP A 55 -16.84 -4.28 13.35
CA ASP A 55 -17.40 -3.24 14.20
C ASP A 55 -18.56 -2.50 13.49
N GLN A 56 -18.45 -2.29 12.18
CA GLN A 56 -19.52 -1.68 11.38
C GLN A 56 -20.73 -2.61 11.24
N ALA A 57 -20.52 -3.89 10.97
CA ALA A 57 -21.60 -4.88 10.90
C ALA A 57 -22.33 -5.05 12.25
N GLN A 58 -21.60 -5.01 13.36
CA GLN A 58 -22.18 -5.14 14.71
C GLN A 58 -22.92 -3.88 15.18
N LYS A 59 -22.59 -2.69 14.62
CA LYS A 59 -23.33 -1.44 14.91
C LYS A 59 -24.66 -1.35 14.16
N GLY A 60 -24.80 -2.08 13.04
CA GLY A 60 -26.04 -2.10 12.24
C GLY A 60 -27.21 -2.82 12.87
N ASP A 61 -26.99 -3.66 13.91
CA ASP A 61 -28.05 -4.48 14.53
C ASP A 61 -28.68 -3.86 15.79
N SER A 62 -28.31 -2.63 16.17
CA SER A 62 -28.75 -2.03 17.44
C SER A 62 -29.72 -0.86 17.32
N GLU A 63 -30.25 -0.53 16.15
CA GLU A 63 -31.30 0.49 16.01
C GLU A 63 -32.54 -0.07 15.31
N SER A 64 -33.44 -0.64 16.10
CA SER A 64 -34.85 -0.74 15.75
C SER A 64 -35.67 -0.13 16.89
N PRO A 65 -36.16 1.11 16.75
CA PRO A 65 -37.23 1.56 17.59
C PRO A 65 -38.57 1.26 16.93
N CYS A 66 -39.32 0.38 17.55
CA CYS A 66 -40.76 0.35 17.42
C CYS A 66 -41.34 1.69 17.88
N GLN A 67 -42.03 2.42 17.01
CA GLN A 67 -43.07 3.36 17.46
C GLN A 67 -44.25 3.37 16.48
N SER A 68 -45.37 3.28 17.14
CA SER A 68 -46.75 3.15 16.77
C SER A 68 -47.34 4.34 16.00
N ILE A 69 -48.16 4.02 15.01
CA ILE A 69 -49.50 4.50 14.64
C ILE A 69 -49.86 5.96 15.00
N GLY A 70 -50.16 6.73 13.95
CA GLY A 70 -50.92 7.97 13.99
C GLY A 70 -51.38 8.37 12.58
N GLU A 71 -52.67 8.41 12.39
CA GLU A 71 -53.46 8.53 11.17
C GLU A 71 -53.42 9.91 10.48
N LEU A 72 -53.84 9.88 9.23
CA LEU A 72 -54.60 10.87 8.43
C LEU A 72 -53.83 12.04 7.76
N GLY A 73 -53.95 12.05 6.43
CA GLY A 73 -53.72 13.25 5.60
C GLY A 73 -53.59 12.96 4.11
N SER A 74 -54.73 12.91 3.42
CA SER A 74 -54.94 12.86 1.98
C SER A 74 -54.17 13.97 1.22
N GLY A 75 -53.52 13.61 0.10
CA GLY A 75 -52.97 14.60 -0.84
C GLY A 75 -52.35 13.94 -2.05
N ALA A 76 -53.15 13.72 -3.10
CA ALA A 76 -52.71 13.25 -4.38
C ALA A 76 -51.86 14.30 -5.11
N ALA A 77 -50.70 13.93 -5.57
CA ALA A 77 -49.98 14.63 -6.63
C ALA A 77 -49.25 13.61 -7.52
N THR A 78 -49.78 13.44 -8.70
CA THR A 78 -49.21 12.76 -9.86
C THR A 78 -47.87 13.38 -10.23
N CYS A 79 -46.83 12.58 -10.30
CA CYS A 79 -45.59 12.94 -10.97
C CYS A 79 -45.31 11.97 -12.10
N SER A 80 -45.34 12.52 -13.28
CA SER A 80 -45.01 11.95 -14.56
C SER A 80 -43.56 11.48 -14.61
N VAL A 81 -43.40 10.29 -15.17
CA VAL A 81 -42.12 9.68 -15.50
C VAL A 81 -41.62 10.31 -16.82
N GLU A 82 -40.55 11.06 -16.75
CA GLU A 82 -39.75 11.38 -17.94
C GLU A 82 -38.39 10.70 -17.85
N HIS A 83 -38.14 9.82 -18.80
CA HIS A 83 -36.83 9.25 -19.10
C HIS A 83 -35.95 10.31 -19.78
N PRO A 84 -34.72 10.52 -19.38
CA PRO A 84 -33.72 11.05 -20.28
C PRO A 84 -32.74 9.97 -20.76
N THR A 85 -32.63 9.94 -22.05
CA THR A 85 -31.70 9.26 -22.92
C THR A 85 -30.23 9.37 -22.47
N HIS A 86 -29.57 8.24 -22.56
CA HIS A 86 -28.14 7.97 -22.61
C HIS A 86 -27.35 9.06 -23.36
N ASN A 87 -26.42 9.73 -22.66
CA ASN A 87 -25.21 10.20 -23.33
C ASN A 87 -24.02 10.24 -22.35
N GLN A 88 -22.96 9.59 -22.79
CA GLN A 88 -21.70 9.36 -22.14
C GLN A 88 -20.99 10.68 -21.76
N ARG A 89 -20.53 10.78 -20.51
CA ARG A 89 -19.33 11.54 -20.14
C ARG A 89 -18.62 10.80 -19.00
N TYR A 90 -17.77 9.86 -19.38
CA TYR A 90 -16.71 9.40 -18.49
C TYR A 90 -15.63 10.47 -18.42
N GLY A 91 -15.44 11.08 -17.29
CA GLY A 91 -14.35 12.00 -17.06
C GLY A 91 -14.73 13.07 -16.04
N THR A 92 -14.38 12.85 -14.80
CA THR A 92 -14.09 13.87 -13.76
C THR A 92 -14.50 13.46 -12.35
N PHE A 93 -14.60 12.16 -12.02
CA PHE A 93 -15.00 11.75 -10.67
C PHE A 93 -13.85 11.41 -9.71
N ALA A 94 -12.59 11.52 -10.12
CA ALA A 94 -11.46 11.12 -9.28
C ALA A 94 -10.83 12.25 -8.44
N TYR A 95 -11.14 13.49 -8.69
CA TYR A 95 -10.45 14.62 -8.05
C TYR A 95 -11.22 15.31 -6.90
N ASP A 96 -12.55 15.17 -6.85
CA ASP A 96 -13.34 15.84 -5.81
C ASP A 96 -13.46 15.06 -4.48
N LEU A 97 -13.12 13.76 -4.46
CA LEU A 97 -13.14 12.98 -3.22
C LEU A 97 -11.96 13.29 -2.28
N PHE A 98 -10.92 13.95 -2.76
CA PHE A 98 -9.74 14.32 -1.97
C PHE A 98 -9.89 15.64 -1.21
N SER A 99 -10.96 16.40 -1.46
CA SER A 99 -11.13 17.75 -0.89
C SER A 99 -11.81 17.79 0.48
N SER A 100 -12.34 16.68 0.99
CA SER A 100 -13.30 16.74 2.10
C SER A 100 -12.84 16.21 3.47
N THR A 101 -11.59 15.78 3.65
CA THR A 101 -11.10 15.28 4.95
C THR A 101 -9.73 15.77 5.37
N CYS A 102 -9.35 16.99 4.94
CA CYS A 102 -8.20 17.67 5.54
C CYS A 102 -8.65 18.43 6.78
N HIS A 103 -8.81 17.76 7.91
CA HIS A 103 -8.81 18.42 9.22
C HIS A 103 -7.39 18.92 9.52
N SER A 104 -7.24 20.25 9.36
CA SER A 104 -6.38 21.16 10.10
C SER A 104 -4.96 20.68 10.45
N ASN A 105 -4.07 20.76 9.49
CA ASN A 105 -2.77 21.38 9.69
C ASN A 105 -2.49 22.14 8.39
N HIS A 106 -2.52 23.47 8.44
CA HIS A 106 -2.03 24.33 7.38
C HIS A 106 -0.53 24.06 7.19
N ALA A 107 -0.18 22.96 6.56
CA ALA A 107 1.13 22.79 5.96
C ALA A 107 1.16 23.79 4.80
N CYS A 108 1.88 24.89 5.00
CA CYS A 108 2.23 25.84 3.95
C CYS A 108 2.70 25.04 2.75
N LEU A 109 2.01 25.14 1.60
CA LEU A 109 2.44 24.52 0.35
C LEU A 109 3.92 24.82 0.14
N PRO A 110 4.75 23.83 -0.13
CA PRO A 110 6.20 24.02 -0.27
C PRO A 110 6.46 24.96 -1.45
N ARG A 111 6.89 26.18 -1.16
CA ARG A 111 7.18 27.22 -2.17
C ARG A 111 8.46 26.97 -2.96
N SER A 112 9.33 26.09 -2.47
CA SER A 112 10.61 25.77 -3.11
C SER A 112 10.90 24.28 -3.02
N ARG A 113 11.65 23.74 -3.97
CA ARG A 113 12.10 22.35 -3.94
C ARG A 113 13.03 22.10 -2.76
N ILE A 114 13.01 20.89 -2.24
CA ILE A 114 13.99 20.45 -1.24
C ILE A 114 15.37 20.44 -1.89
N PRO A 115 16.36 21.12 -1.31
CA PRO A 115 17.71 21.15 -1.86
C PRO A 115 18.37 19.77 -1.80
N MET A 116 19.29 19.51 -2.73
CA MET A 116 19.91 18.18 -2.88
C MET A 116 20.71 17.73 -1.67
N ASN A 117 21.30 18.64 -0.91
CA ASN A 117 22.02 18.32 0.34
C ASN A 117 21.10 17.70 1.40
N ILE A 118 19.79 17.98 1.34
CA ILE A 118 18.77 17.40 2.24
C ILE A 118 18.12 16.15 1.62
N LEU A 119 17.92 16.14 0.29
CA LEU A 119 17.27 15.04 -0.41
C LEU A 119 18.21 13.83 -0.62
N ALA A 120 19.49 14.04 -0.87
CA ALA A 120 20.43 12.97 -1.16
C ALA A 120 20.68 11.99 0.02
N PRO A 121 20.82 12.41 1.28
CA PRO A 121 21.06 11.47 2.38
C PRO A 121 20.03 10.35 2.50
N PRO A 122 18.70 10.59 2.54
CA PRO A 122 17.73 9.52 2.60
C PRO A 122 17.74 8.61 1.36
N LEU A 123 18.10 9.13 0.17
CA LEU A 123 18.28 8.33 -1.03
C LEU A 123 19.46 7.36 -0.92
N TYR A 124 20.59 7.81 -0.38
CA TYR A 124 21.72 6.92 -0.11
C TYR A 124 21.43 5.89 0.99
N ILE A 125 20.65 6.27 2.01
CA ILE A 125 20.19 5.32 3.04
C ILE A 125 19.29 4.25 2.38
N TYR A 126 18.40 4.64 1.45
CA TYR A 126 17.63 3.70 0.65
C TYR A 126 18.56 2.75 -0.12
N HIS A 127 19.56 3.28 -0.83
CA HIS A 127 20.51 2.46 -1.59
C HIS A 127 21.16 1.39 -0.73
N VAL A 128 21.64 1.75 0.46
CA VAL A 128 22.35 0.83 1.35
C VAL A 128 21.43 -0.14 2.09
N ARG A 129 20.27 0.31 2.56
CA ARG A 129 19.43 -0.46 3.48
C ARG A 129 18.17 -1.03 2.87
N MET A 130 17.57 -0.33 1.91
CA MET A 130 16.27 -0.69 1.35
C MET A 130 16.36 -1.31 -0.04
N TYR A 131 17.38 -0.96 -0.83
CA TYR A 131 17.60 -1.52 -2.15
C TYR A 131 17.68 -3.06 -2.17
N PRO A 132 18.31 -3.75 -1.20
CA PRO A 132 18.28 -5.21 -1.15
C PRO A 132 16.85 -5.80 -1.02
N VAL A 133 15.90 -5.04 -0.49
CA VAL A 133 14.50 -5.44 -0.32
C VAL A 133 13.63 -4.97 -1.48
N TRP A 134 13.86 -3.74 -1.94
CA TRP A 134 13.12 -3.09 -3.04
C TRP A 134 14.08 -2.60 -4.14
N PRO A 135 14.66 -3.50 -4.96
CA PRO A 135 15.69 -3.16 -5.93
C PRO A 135 15.11 -2.56 -7.23
N ILE A 136 14.36 -1.45 -7.10
CA ILE A 136 13.56 -0.88 -8.19
C ILE A 136 13.97 0.55 -8.58
N VAL A 137 14.80 1.22 -7.79
CA VAL A 137 15.30 2.57 -8.09
C VAL A 137 16.81 2.59 -8.05
N ASP A 138 17.43 2.98 -9.15
CA ASP A 138 18.85 3.29 -9.22
C ASP A 138 19.08 4.70 -8.69
N VAL A 139 19.68 4.79 -7.49
CA VAL A 139 19.90 6.06 -6.80
C VAL A 139 20.97 6.91 -7.46
N GLU A 140 22.02 6.30 -7.98
CA GLU A 140 23.11 7.04 -8.62
C GLU A 140 22.61 7.73 -9.87
N HIS A 141 21.88 6.99 -10.71
CA HIS A 141 21.24 7.55 -11.91
C HIS A 141 20.18 8.61 -11.53
N LEU A 142 19.39 8.39 -10.50
CA LEU A 142 18.36 9.34 -10.05
C LEU A 142 18.98 10.65 -9.56
N VAL A 143 20.02 10.59 -8.71
CA VAL A 143 20.72 11.76 -8.20
C VAL A 143 21.41 12.53 -9.34
N PHE A 144 22.08 11.81 -10.24
CA PHE A 144 22.71 12.41 -11.41
C PHE A 144 21.67 13.13 -12.30
N ALA A 145 20.54 12.48 -12.59
CA ALA A 145 19.50 13.07 -13.43
C ALA A 145 18.84 14.31 -12.80
N LEU A 146 18.71 14.35 -11.46
CA LEU A 146 18.20 15.53 -10.74
C LEU A 146 19.16 16.72 -10.73
N GLN A 147 20.47 16.48 -11.00
CA GLN A 147 21.47 17.54 -11.10
C GLN A 147 21.55 18.13 -12.52
N GLN A 148 20.91 17.52 -13.50
CA GLN A 148 20.97 17.89 -14.92
C GLN A 148 19.77 18.74 -15.32
N ASP A 149 19.40 19.80 -14.77
CA ASP A 149 18.37 20.81 -15.10
C ASP A 149 17.57 20.59 -16.43
N ILE A 150 16.85 19.46 -16.56
CA ILE A 150 16.01 19.13 -17.72
C ILE A 150 14.52 19.32 -17.31
N GLU A 151 13.95 20.47 -17.63
CA GLU A 151 12.70 21.01 -17.08
C GLU A 151 11.47 20.07 -17.04
N GLU A 152 11.18 19.27 -18.08
CA GLU A 152 9.96 18.43 -18.08
C GLU A 152 10.11 17.08 -17.36
N LYS A 153 11.27 16.43 -17.47
CA LYS A 153 11.53 15.15 -16.80
C LYS A 153 11.84 15.32 -15.31
N GLU A 154 12.31 16.48 -14.95
CA GLU A 154 12.78 16.81 -13.62
C GLU A 154 11.66 16.75 -12.57
N VAL A 155 10.44 17.18 -12.90
CA VAL A 155 9.31 17.15 -11.94
C VAL A 155 8.89 15.72 -11.61
N GLU A 156 8.87 14.81 -12.59
CA GLU A 156 8.56 13.39 -12.36
C GLU A 156 9.66 12.70 -11.54
N LEU A 157 10.92 12.96 -11.86
CA LEU A 157 12.08 12.41 -11.13
C LEU A 157 12.13 12.96 -9.70
N TYR A 158 11.82 14.25 -9.52
CA TYR A 158 11.75 14.87 -8.21
C TYR A 158 10.61 14.27 -7.36
N ALA A 159 9.43 14.02 -7.97
CA ALA A 159 8.33 13.35 -7.29
C ALA A 159 8.74 11.93 -6.85
N MET A 160 9.44 11.17 -7.71
CA MET A 160 9.93 9.85 -7.37
C MET A 160 10.99 9.91 -6.25
N ALA A 161 11.96 10.81 -6.34
CA ALA A 161 13.01 10.96 -5.34
C ALA A 161 12.45 11.31 -3.96
N THR A 162 11.50 12.23 -3.90
CA THR A 162 10.84 12.61 -2.65
C THR A 162 9.96 11.49 -2.10
N ALA A 163 9.30 10.69 -2.95
CA ALA A 163 8.56 9.50 -2.51
C ALA A 163 9.50 8.44 -1.89
N VAL A 164 10.64 8.16 -2.56
CA VAL A 164 11.67 7.24 -2.03
C VAL A 164 12.20 7.73 -0.68
N ALA A 165 12.50 9.02 -0.56
CA ALA A 165 12.97 9.62 0.68
C ALA A 165 11.92 9.51 1.80
N ALA A 166 10.64 9.84 1.52
CA ALA A 166 9.54 9.72 2.47
C ALA A 166 9.39 8.29 2.98
N ALA A 167 9.34 7.32 2.07
CA ALA A 167 9.24 5.90 2.41
C ALA A 167 10.42 5.41 3.25
N THR A 168 11.64 5.82 2.89
CA THR A 168 12.85 5.41 3.61
C THR A 168 12.87 5.94 5.03
N VAL A 169 12.57 7.23 5.21
CA VAL A 169 12.54 7.87 6.53
C VAL A 169 11.43 7.26 7.40
N ALA A 170 10.24 7.02 6.84
CA ALA A 170 9.13 6.41 7.55
C ALA A 170 9.41 4.95 7.93
N GLN A 171 9.87 4.13 6.98
CA GLN A 171 10.13 2.70 7.18
C GLN A 171 11.23 2.44 8.20
N LEU A 172 12.31 3.21 8.14
CA LEU A 172 13.44 3.07 9.04
C LEU A 172 13.28 3.89 10.33
N ARG A 173 12.17 4.64 10.47
CA ARG A 173 11.89 5.51 11.61
C ARG A 173 13.06 6.44 11.94
N LEU A 174 13.62 7.05 10.89
CA LEU A 174 14.74 7.98 11.06
C LEU A 174 14.21 9.25 11.71
N GLY A 175 14.59 9.47 12.98
CA GLY A 175 14.22 10.69 13.70
C GLY A 175 14.95 11.92 13.15
N SER A 176 14.44 13.10 13.47
CA SER A 176 14.99 14.40 13.04
C SER A 176 16.45 14.66 13.45
N GLY A 177 17.03 13.85 14.32
CA GLY A 177 18.44 13.93 14.73
C GLY A 177 19.43 13.15 13.86
N SER A 178 18.96 12.32 12.92
CA SER A 178 19.83 11.46 12.08
C SER A 178 20.14 12.06 10.71
N LEU A 179 19.42 13.08 10.28
CA LEU A 179 19.57 13.73 8.99
C LEU A 179 19.81 15.20 9.27
N SER A 180 21.07 15.64 9.14
CA SER A 180 21.53 17.04 9.24
C SER A 180 20.51 18.11 9.69
N ASP A 181 20.93 19.15 10.35
CA ASP A 181 20.26 20.24 11.10
C ASP A 181 18.92 20.85 10.57
N GLY A 182 18.07 20.10 9.82
CA GLY A 182 16.80 20.60 9.28
C GLY A 182 15.57 19.79 9.75
N PRO A 183 14.38 20.43 9.85
CA PRO A 183 13.14 19.80 10.27
C PRO A 183 12.51 18.93 9.13
N THR A 184 13.31 18.09 8.48
CA THR A 184 12.86 17.33 7.31
C THR A 184 12.35 15.96 7.77
N THR A 185 11.05 15.86 7.89
CA THR A 185 10.33 14.64 8.28
C THR A 185 9.89 13.84 7.05
N ALA A 186 9.49 12.59 7.23
CA ALA A 186 8.88 11.78 6.18
C ALA A 186 7.68 12.50 5.56
N ASP A 187 6.88 13.21 6.38
CA ASP A 187 5.69 13.94 5.94
C ASP A 187 6.05 15.12 5.03
N THR A 188 7.18 15.80 5.31
CA THR A 188 7.69 16.87 4.44
C THR A 188 8.03 16.34 3.05
N PHE A 189 8.76 15.23 2.97
CA PHE A 189 9.10 14.60 1.69
C PHE A 189 7.84 14.14 0.94
N ALA A 190 6.87 13.54 1.63
CA ALA A 190 5.60 13.12 1.04
C ALA A 190 4.79 14.31 0.52
N ALA A 191 4.71 15.42 1.27
CA ALA A 191 4.03 16.64 0.84
C ALA A 191 4.66 17.22 -0.43
N HIS A 192 5.99 17.25 -0.52
CA HIS A 192 6.70 17.68 -1.74
C HIS A 192 6.43 16.74 -2.93
N CYS A 193 6.38 15.42 -2.71
CA CYS A 193 6.01 14.46 -3.73
C CYS A 193 4.61 14.72 -4.27
N LEU A 194 3.62 14.86 -3.38
CA LEU A 194 2.23 15.10 -3.76
C LEU A 194 2.05 16.43 -4.49
N HIS A 195 2.74 17.47 -4.02
CA HIS A 195 2.74 18.77 -4.69
C HIS A 195 3.35 18.68 -6.08
N ALA A 196 4.51 18.03 -6.24
CA ALA A 196 5.12 17.82 -7.55
C ALA A 196 4.18 17.05 -8.49
N ARG A 197 3.54 15.97 -8.00
CA ARG A 197 2.56 15.20 -8.77
C ARG A 197 1.35 16.02 -9.23
N SER A 198 0.91 17.01 -8.46
CA SER A 198 -0.21 17.87 -8.84
C SER A 198 0.13 18.84 -9.98
N GLN A 199 1.42 19.08 -10.25
CA GLN A 199 1.88 20.03 -11.28
C GLN A 199 1.93 19.42 -12.68
N PHE A 200 1.89 18.10 -12.82
CA PHE A 200 1.94 17.46 -14.13
C PHE A 200 0.85 16.38 -14.27
N LYS A 201 0.41 16.15 -15.51
CA LYS A 201 -0.48 15.01 -15.80
C LYS A 201 0.32 13.75 -15.68
N SER A 202 -0.12 12.83 -14.82
CA SER A 202 0.52 11.52 -14.65
C SER A 202 0.66 10.82 -16.00
N LYS A 203 1.88 10.66 -16.47
CA LYS A 203 2.21 9.81 -17.60
C LYS A 203 2.30 8.36 -17.11
N VAL A 204 1.89 7.42 -17.95
CA VAL A 204 2.04 5.99 -17.66
C VAL A 204 3.49 5.59 -17.94
N ASN A 205 4.33 5.60 -16.93
CA ASN A 205 5.75 5.25 -17.02
C ASN A 205 6.27 4.62 -15.72
N MET A 206 7.51 4.15 -15.73
CA MET A 206 8.13 3.49 -14.57
C MET A 206 8.27 4.43 -13.37
N ASN A 207 8.55 5.71 -13.59
CA ASN A 207 8.67 6.68 -12.50
C ASN A 207 7.35 6.83 -11.74
N ALA A 208 6.22 6.88 -12.47
CA ALA A 208 4.89 6.93 -11.86
C ALA A 208 4.57 5.66 -11.05
N VAL A 209 4.91 4.47 -11.58
CA VAL A 209 4.73 3.19 -10.85
C VAL A 209 5.55 3.19 -9.57
N CYS A 210 6.84 3.53 -9.65
CA CYS A 210 7.72 3.59 -8.48
C CYS A 210 7.25 4.64 -7.46
N THR A 211 6.86 5.83 -7.93
CA THR A 211 6.33 6.89 -7.04
C THR A 211 5.12 6.42 -6.27
N SER A 212 4.14 5.80 -6.95
CA SER A 212 2.94 5.28 -6.28
C SER A 212 3.26 4.14 -5.33
N PHE A 213 4.20 3.25 -5.67
CA PHE A 213 4.67 2.20 -4.76
C PHE A 213 5.31 2.79 -3.49
N PHE A 214 6.20 3.77 -3.61
CA PHE A 214 6.84 4.38 -2.44
C PHE A 214 5.88 5.22 -1.60
N LEU A 215 4.88 5.87 -2.20
CA LEU A 215 3.79 6.49 -1.44
C LEU A 215 2.96 5.45 -0.67
N HIS A 216 2.66 4.28 -1.28
CA HIS A 216 2.06 3.17 -0.55
C HIS A 216 2.88 2.81 0.69
N VAL A 217 4.20 2.61 0.54
CA VAL A 217 5.09 2.27 1.66
C VAL A 217 5.10 3.37 2.73
N TYR A 218 5.15 4.64 2.32
CA TYR A 218 5.08 5.76 3.25
C TYR A 218 3.79 5.72 4.07
N TYR A 219 2.62 5.61 3.42
CA TYR A 219 1.33 5.59 4.10
C TYR A 219 1.11 4.32 4.93
N GLU A 220 1.68 3.17 4.55
CA GLU A 220 1.64 1.94 5.37
C GLU A 220 2.31 2.14 6.74
N ASN A 221 3.26 3.04 6.83
CA ASN A 221 3.95 3.39 8.08
C ASN A 221 3.25 4.48 8.90
N GLN A 222 2.20 5.13 8.36
CA GLN A 222 1.41 6.11 9.10
C GLN A 222 0.29 5.43 9.89
N GLN A 223 -0.01 5.94 11.09
CA GLN A 223 -1.02 5.34 11.98
C GLN A 223 -2.45 5.32 11.38
N SER A 224 -2.77 6.29 10.53
CA SER A 224 -4.08 6.45 9.87
C SER A 224 -4.03 6.20 8.36
N GLY A 225 -2.90 5.79 7.81
CA GLY A 225 -2.64 5.76 6.37
C GLY A 225 -3.19 4.56 5.59
N GLY A 226 -3.97 3.68 6.23
CA GLY A 226 -4.37 2.41 5.62
C GLY A 226 -5.19 2.52 4.32
N CYS A 227 -6.07 3.51 4.19
CA CYS A 227 -6.84 3.73 2.97
C CYS A 227 -5.97 4.31 1.86
N GLU A 228 -5.19 5.33 2.17
CA GLU A 228 -4.27 5.99 1.25
C GLU A 228 -3.19 5.02 0.77
N SER A 229 -2.65 4.21 1.67
CA SER A 229 -1.70 3.15 1.34
C SER A 229 -2.27 2.22 0.27
N LEU A 230 -3.49 1.71 0.45
CA LEU A 230 -4.15 0.83 -0.51
C LEU A 230 -4.44 1.53 -1.85
N LEU A 231 -4.83 2.80 -1.84
CA LEU A 231 -5.10 3.57 -3.06
C LEU A 231 -3.82 3.69 -3.90
N TYR A 232 -2.68 4.02 -3.29
CA TYR A 232 -1.41 4.12 -4.00
C TYR A 232 -0.89 2.76 -4.48
N LEU A 233 -1.10 1.69 -3.72
CA LEU A 233 -0.79 0.34 -4.20
C LEU A 233 -1.62 -0.03 -5.43
N ARG A 234 -2.92 0.23 -5.41
CA ARG A 234 -3.81 -0.01 -6.56
C ARG A 234 -3.45 0.86 -7.77
N GLU A 235 -3.06 2.10 -7.56
CA GLU A 235 -2.55 2.97 -8.60
C GLU A 235 -1.28 2.37 -9.23
N ALA A 236 -0.30 1.96 -8.45
CA ALA A 236 0.93 1.35 -8.94
C ALA A 236 0.65 0.09 -9.76
N ILE A 237 -0.25 -0.79 -9.29
CA ILE A 237 -0.66 -2.01 -10.01
C ILE A 237 -1.35 -1.65 -11.33
N SER A 238 -2.26 -0.68 -11.31
CA SER A 238 -2.98 -0.25 -12.53
C SER A 238 -2.01 0.32 -13.57
N LEU A 239 -1.08 1.18 -13.16
CA LEU A 239 -0.04 1.72 -14.03
C LEU A 239 0.85 0.61 -14.62
N ALA A 240 1.27 -0.37 -13.80
CA ALA A 240 2.04 -1.52 -14.25
C ALA A 240 1.28 -2.36 -15.28
N GLN A 241 -0.03 -2.55 -15.08
CA GLN A 241 -0.90 -3.23 -16.04
C GLN A 241 -1.06 -2.45 -17.35
N MET A 242 -1.24 -1.13 -17.28
CA MET A 242 -1.30 -0.24 -18.46
C MET A 242 0.01 -0.26 -19.26
N MET A 243 1.16 -0.41 -18.59
CA MET A 243 2.46 -0.61 -19.23
C MET A 243 2.66 -2.05 -19.75
N ASN A 244 1.70 -2.95 -19.56
CA ASN A 244 1.81 -4.36 -19.91
C ASN A 244 3.00 -5.09 -19.26
N LEU A 245 3.42 -4.72 -18.04
CA LEU A 245 4.55 -5.36 -17.37
C LEU A 245 4.35 -6.87 -17.13
N HIS A 246 3.10 -7.35 -17.16
CA HIS A 246 2.75 -8.76 -17.04
C HIS A 246 2.94 -9.55 -18.35
N ARG A 247 3.27 -8.89 -19.47
CA ARG A 247 3.42 -9.52 -20.76
C ARG A 247 4.88 -9.53 -21.21
N GLU A 248 5.46 -10.70 -21.37
CA GLU A 248 6.86 -10.85 -21.80
C GLU A 248 7.12 -10.20 -23.17
N SER A 249 6.12 -10.18 -24.06
CA SER A 249 6.22 -9.52 -25.37
C SER A 249 6.48 -8.01 -25.31
N SER A 250 6.18 -7.35 -24.18
CA SER A 250 6.42 -5.92 -23.98
C SER A 250 7.89 -5.58 -23.70
N TYR A 251 8.72 -6.58 -23.50
CA TYR A 251 10.12 -6.40 -23.11
C TYR A 251 11.11 -6.42 -24.29
N GLY A 252 10.70 -6.94 -25.45
CA GLY A 252 11.60 -7.24 -26.58
C GLY A 252 12.39 -6.05 -27.14
N ALA A 253 11.87 -4.82 -27.02
CA ALA A 253 12.53 -3.61 -27.52
C ALA A 253 13.34 -2.86 -26.43
N LEU A 254 13.42 -3.40 -25.20
CA LEU A 254 14.06 -2.74 -24.06
C LEU A 254 15.47 -3.26 -23.84
N THR A 255 16.32 -2.45 -23.21
CA THR A 255 17.62 -2.89 -22.72
C THR A 255 17.48 -3.96 -21.64
N LEU A 256 18.51 -4.77 -21.44
CA LEU A 256 18.50 -5.82 -20.42
C LEU A 256 18.25 -5.26 -19.01
N ASP A 257 18.83 -4.10 -18.70
CA ASP A 257 18.68 -3.46 -17.41
C ASP A 257 17.23 -2.97 -17.18
N GLU A 258 16.62 -2.34 -18.21
CA GLU A 258 15.21 -1.95 -18.16
C GLU A 258 14.28 -3.16 -18.00
N GLN A 259 14.55 -4.25 -18.73
CA GLN A 259 13.80 -5.49 -18.59
C GLN A 259 13.86 -6.02 -17.16
N GLN A 260 15.07 -6.03 -16.56
CA GLN A 260 15.24 -6.50 -15.19
C GLN A 260 14.52 -5.62 -14.16
N ILE A 261 14.62 -4.29 -14.29
CA ILE A 261 13.91 -3.35 -13.40
C ILE A 261 12.40 -3.57 -13.49
N ARG A 262 11.85 -3.69 -14.70
CA ARG A 262 10.41 -3.93 -14.92
C ARG A 262 9.94 -5.25 -14.31
N ARG A 263 10.71 -6.34 -14.46
CA ARG A 263 10.40 -7.63 -13.82
C ARG A 263 10.45 -7.53 -12.29
N ARG A 264 11.44 -6.82 -11.73
CA ARG A 264 11.55 -6.60 -10.28
C ARG A 264 10.34 -5.81 -9.74
N VAL A 265 9.93 -4.75 -10.44
CA VAL A 265 8.73 -3.96 -10.07
C VAL A 265 7.47 -4.83 -10.12
N LEU A 266 7.27 -5.61 -11.19
CA LEU A 266 6.12 -6.51 -11.29
C LEU A 266 6.09 -7.53 -10.15
N TRP A 267 7.22 -8.18 -9.84
CA TRP A 267 7.35 -9.10 -8.73
C TRP A 267 7.06 -8.45 -7.39
N LEU A 268 7.60 -7.27 -7.17
CA LEU A 268 7.40 -6.51 -5.94
C LEU A 268 5.93 -6.18 -5.71
N LEU A 269 5.25 -5.67 -6.74
CA LEU A 269 3.80 -5.39 -6.66
C LEU A 269 2.99 -6.66 -6.39
N PHE A 270 3.32 -7.77 -7.04
CA PHE A 270 2.65 -9.05 -6.83
C PHE A 270 2.81 -9.58 -5.40
N VAL A 271 3.99 -9.44 -4.80
CA VAL A 271 4.24 -9.86 -3.42
C VAL A 271 3.55 -8.93 -2.42
N THR A 272 3.50 -7.64 -2.71
CA THR A 272 2.91 -6.62 -1.82
C THR A 272 1.38 -6.68 -1.80
N GLU A 273 0.73 -7.05 -2.92
CA GLU A 273 -0.73 -7.18 -3.02
C GLU A 273 -1.29 -8.35 -2.19
N ARG A 274 -0.48 -9.38 -1.88
CA ARG A 274 -0.88 -10.59 -1.12
C ARG A 274 -0.82 -10.38 0.38
#